data_8a8add288fb9946f4f9c955c5f3c7565
#
_entry.id   8a8add288fb9946f4f9c955c5f3c7565
#
_cell.length_a   1.000
_cell.length_b   1.000
_cell.length_c   1.000
_cell.angle_alpha   90.00
_cell.angle_beta   90.00
_cell.angle_gamma   90.00
#
_symmetry.space_group_name_H-M   'P 1'
#
loop_
_entity.id
_entity.type
_entity.pdbx_description
1 polymer ?
#
loop_
_entity_poly.entity_id
_entity_poly.type
_entity_poly.pdbx_seq_one_letter_code
_entity_poly.pdbx_strand_id
1 'polypeptide(L)'
;MKKFSILEINNKIINKYLFYKNLHINRKYSSNKKKIKKIDHYQWWFVQQKLRKSFFILKKNQPIFISTSDHFKFKKYKFIYSGLISCLPETNLFDLLRAIKIQNDYLNKQKKKYCFISIDKNNKVLMHHWKYFGYSPLEKSNNFYKYVKNFLNIGKNFNIFYKKI
;
A
#
# COMPACT_ATOMS: atom_id res chain seq x y z
N MET A 1 -25.84 -4.18 7.25
CA MET A 1 -24.53 -3.68 6.76
C MET A 1 -23.63 -4.85 6.37
N LYS A 2 -22.99 -4.83 5.18
CA LYS A 2 -22.04 -5.88 4.76
C LYS A 2 -20.81 -5.82 5.68
N LYS A 3 -20.54 -6.92 6.42
CA LYS A 3 -19.43 -6.99 7.39
C LYS A 3 -18.08 -6.99 6.66
N PHE A 4 -17.20 -6.05 7.01
CA PHE A 4 -15.80 -6.05 6.61
C PHE A 4 -14.96 -6.62 7.75
N SER A 5 -13.89 -7.32 7.43
CA SER A 5 -12.92 -7.86 8.39
C SER A 5 -11.50 -7.80 7.80
N ILE A 6 -10.50 -8.04 8.63
CA ILE A 6 -9.10 -8.11 8.21
C ILE A 6 -8.52 -9.48 8.57
N LEU A 7 -7.63 -9.98 7.72
CA LEU A 7 -6.91 -11.23 7.93
C LEU A 7 -5.42 -11.01 7.62
N GLU A 8 -4.56 -11.21 8.62
CA GLU A 8 -3.11 -11.05 8.43
C GLU A 8 -2.57 -12.11 7.44
N ILE A 9 -1.73 -11.66 6.51
CA ILE A 9 -1.09 -12.53 5.53
C ILE A 9 0.15 -13.15 6.19
N ASN A 10 0.23 -14.47 6.14
CA ASN A 10 1.32 -15.28 6.67
C ASN A 10 1.87 -16.24 5.60
N ASN A 11 2.84 -17.06 5.95
CA ASN A 11 3.50 -17.99 5.04
C ASN A 11 2.55 -19.00 4.39
N LYS A 12 1.42 -19.36 5.04
CA LYS A 12 0.44 -20.32 4.49
C LYS A 12 -0.33 -19.76 3.30
N ILE A 13 -0.52 -18.44 3.24
CA ILE A 13 -1.34 -17.76 2.23
C ILE A 13 -0.54 -16.83 1.30
N ILE A 14 0.80 -16.92 1.32
CA ILE A 14 1.70 -16.09 0.49
C ILE A 14 1.45 -16.27 -1.02
N ASN A 15 1.08 -17.48 -1.48
CA ASN A 15 0.74 -17.74 -2.89
C ASN A 15 -0.51 -16.96 -3.33
N LYS A 16 -1.50 -16.86 -2.46
CA LYS A 16 -2.70 -16.06 -2.70
C LYS A 16 -2.37 -14.57 -2.79
N TYR A 17 -1.43 -14.11 -1.96
CA TYR A 17 -0.90 -12.75 -2.06
C TYR A 17 -0.22 -12.50 -3.41
N LEU A 18 0.68 -13.40 -3.84
CA LEU A 18 1.35 -13.30 -5.15
C LEU A 18 0.36 -13.29 -6.31
N PHE A 19 -0.66 -14.15 -6.27
CA PHE A 19 -1.73 -14.18 -7.27
C PHE A 19 -2.36 -12.80 -7.45
N TYR A 20 -2.79 -12.17 -6.36
CA TYR A 20 -3.41 -10.84 -6.43
C TYR A 20 -2.43 -9.73 -6.85
N LYS A 21 -1.17 -9.79 -6.41
CA LYS A 21 -0.13 -8.84 -6.89
C LYS A 21 0.07 -8.90 -8.40
N ASN A 22 -0.15 -10.07 -9.00
CA ASN A 22 0.02 -10.30 -10.44
C ASN A 22 -1.24 -10.03 -11.28
N LEU A 23 -2.36 -9.62 -10.68
CA LEU A 23 -3.50 -9.14 -11.45
C LEU A 23 -3.10 -7.96 -12.33
N HIS A 24 -3.62 -7.91 -13.56
CA HIS A 24 -3.31 -6.86 -14.54
C HIS A 24 -3.52 -5.46 -13.96
N ILE A 25 -4.62 -5.22 -13.25
CA ILE A 25 -4.91 -3.94 -12.61
C ILE A 25 -3.80 -3.49 -11.66
N ASN A 26 -3.20 -4.41 -10.91
CA ASN A 26 -2.12 -4.09 -9.97
C ASN A 26 -0.78 -3.90 -10.69
N ARG A 27 -0.51 -4.66 -11.77
CA ARG A 27 0.70 -4.47 -12.58
C ARG A 27 0.67 -3.18 -13.37
N LYS A 28 -0.50 -2.78 -13.89
CA LYS A 28 -0.69 -1.53 -14.64
C LYS A 28 -0.21 -0.30 -13.84
N TYR A 29 -0.49 -0.24 -12.55
CA TYR A 29 -0.15 0.88 -11.65
C TYR A 29 1.05 0.60 -10.74
N SER A 30 1.83 -0.43 -11.02
CA SER A 30 3.07 -0.74 -10.29
C SER A 30 4.29 -0.10 -10.96
N SER A 31 5.32 0.21 -10.18
CA SER A 31 6.64 0.67 -10.71
C SER A 31 7.27 -0.36 -11.63
N ASN A 32 7.13 -1.65 -11.32
CA ASN A 32 7.51 -2.76 -12.22
C ASN A 32 6.24 -3.40 -12.76
N LYS A 33 5.99 -3.27 -14.07
CA LYS A 33 4.81 -3.79 -14.76
C LYS A 33 4.90 -5.29 -15.08
N LYS A 34 6.09 -5.90 -15.01
CA LYS A 34 6.30 -7.31 -15.30
C LYS A 34 5.64 -8.19 -14.24
N LYS A 35 5.18 -9.37 -14.66
CA LYS A 35 4.69 -10.41 -13.74
C LYS A 35 5.80 -10.82 -12.77
N ILE A 36 5.48 -10.90 -11.49
CA ILE A 36 6.42 -11.32 -10.44
C ILE A 36 6.52 -12.84 -10.48
N LYS A 37 7.73 -13.36 -10.61
CA LYS A 37 8.00 -14.80 -10.52
C LYS A 37 7.84 -15.28 -9.08
N LYS A 38 7.47 -16.55 -8.90
CA LYS A 38 7.25 -17.16 -7.58
C LYS A 38 8.50 -17.10 -6.70
N ILE A 39 9.66 -17.42 -7.28
CA ILE A 39 10.94 -17.42 -6.55
C ILE A 39 11.29 -16.00 -6.05
N ASP A 40 11.18 -14.99 -6.91
CA ASP A 40 11.47 -13.60 -6.57
C ASP A 40 10.54 -13.10 -5.46
N HIS A 41 9.27 -13.53 -5.50
CA HIS A 41 8.29 -13.18 -4.48
C HIS A 41 8.61 -13.81 -3.12
N TYR A 42 9.04 -15.05 -3.10
CA TYR A 42 9.41 -15.74 -1.86
C TYR A 42 10.67 -15.16 -1.25
N GLN A 43 11.72 -14.94 -2.05
CA GLN A 43 12.94 -14.26 -1.60
C GLN A 43 12.62 -12.91 -0.97
N TRP A 44 11.85 -12.10 -1.70
CA TRP A 44 11.39 -10.81 -1.20
C TRP A 44 10.57 -10.95 0.10
N TRP A 45 9.63 -11.89 0.18
CA TRP A 45 8.77 -12.08 1.34
C TRP A 45 9.57 -12.39 2.59
N PHE A 46 10.45 -13.37 2.55
CA PHE A 46 11.24 -13.79 3.70
C PHE A 46 12.24 -12.74 4.18
N VAL A 47 12.74 -11.89 3.29
CA VAL A 47 13.60 -10.76 3.65
C VAL A 47 12.77 -9.62 4.30
N GLN A 48 11.60 -9.31 3.74
CA GLN A 48 10.83 -8.12 4.12
C GLN A 48 9.80 -8.35 5.23
N GLN A 49 9.47 -9.60 5.58
CA GLN A 49 8.41 -9.90 6.55
C GLN A 49 8.62 -9.27 7.94
N LYS A 50 9.86 -9.01 8.34
CA LYS A 50 10.20 -8.34 9.61
C LYS A 50 9.82 -6.86 9.62
N LEU A 51 9.85 -6.21 8.47
CA LEU A 51 9.59 -4.78 8.28
C LEU A 51 8.19 -4.51 7.72
N ARG A 52 7.55 -5.50 7.13
CA ARG A 52 6.26 -5.38 6.46
C ARG A 52 5.16 -6.10 7.22
N LYS A 53 4.04 -5.41 7.37
CA LYS A 53 2.75 -6.01 7.74
C LYS A 53 1.82 -5.96 6.53
N SER A 54 1.17 -7.08 6.25
CA SER A 54 0.23 -7.20 5.13
C SER A 54 -1.02 -7.95 5.58
N PHE A 55 -2.20 -7.46 5.17
CA PHE A 55 -3.46 -8.13 5.49
C PHE A 55 -4.45 -8.03 4.34
N PHE A 56 -5.26 -9.07 4.19
CA PHE A 56 -6.46 -9.01 3.38
C PHE A 56 -7.53 -8.17 4.08
N ILE A 57 -8.16 -7.28 3.34
CA ILE A 57 -9.42 -6.67 3.69
C ILE A 57 -10.50 -7.51 3.03
N LEU A 58 -11.36 -8.11 3.85
CA LEU A 58 -12.40 -9.04 3.43
C LEU A 58 -13.76 -8.34 3.44
N LYS A 59 -14.61 -8.70 2.48
CA LYS A 59 -16.05 -8.37 2.45
C LYS A 59 -16.81 -9.69 2.29
N LYS A 60 -17.66 -10.04 3.25
CA LYS A 60 -18.34 -11.35 3.30
C LYS A 60 -17.34 -12.52 3.16
N ASN A 61 -16.23 -12.47 3.89
CA ASN A 61 -15.13 -13.45 3.89
C ASN A 61 -14.36 -13.59 2.56
N GLN A 62 -14.63 -12.75 1.56
CA GLN A 62 -13.90 -12.73 0.30
C GLN A 62 -12.88 -11.58 0.30
N PRO A 63 -11.62 -11.82 -0.06
CA PRO A 63 -10.62 -10.77 -0.21
C PRO A 63 -11.02 -9.79 -1.31
N ILE A 64 -11.05 -8.51 -0.98
CA ILE A 64 -11.31 -7.43 -1.95
C ILE A 64 -10.10 -6.51 -2.11
N PHE A 65 -9.30 -6.34 -1.05
CA PHE A 65 -8.03 -5.62 -1.09
C PHE A 65 -6.97 -6.29 -0.22
N ILE A 66 -5.72 -5.99 -0.53
CA ILE A 66 -4.57 -6.21 0.35
C ILE A 66 -4.07 -4.84 0.80
N SER A 67 -4.00 -4.64 2.11
CA SER A 67 -3.32 -3.50 2.73
C SER A 67 -1.90 -3.91 3.09
N THR A 68 -0.93 -3.06 2.79
CA THR A 68 0.48 -3.25 3.14
C THR A 68 1.00 -2.05 3.91
N SER A 69 1.90 -2.29 4.85
CA SER A 69 2.61 -1.24 5.58
C SER A 69 4.06 -1.67 5.83
N ASP A 70 5.00 -0.93 5.23
CA ASP A 70 6.43 -1.10 5.44
C ASP A 70 6.89 -0.11 6.51
N HIS A 71 7.53 -0.63 7.56
CA HIS A 71 8.02 0.16 8.67
C HIS A 71 9.51 0.44 8.48
N PHE A 72 9.91 1.71 8.54
CA PHE A 72 11.31 2.09 8.38
C PHE A 72 11.68 3.31 9.23
N LYS A 73 12.99 3.54 9.36
CA LYS A 73 13.54 4.67 10.11
C LYS A 73 14.42 5.54 9.21
N PHE A 74 14.39 6.84 9.43
CA PHE A 74 15.36 7.77 8.92
C PHE A 74 15.78 8.76 10.01
N LYS A 75 17.04 8.75 10.42
CA LYS A 75 17.50 9.46 11.61
C LYS A 75 16.64 9.07 12.82
N LYS A 76 16.09 10.04 13.55
CA LYS A 76 15.20 9.83 14.70
C LYS A 76 13.74 9.56 14.35
N TYR A 77 13.36 9.67 13.06
CA TYR A 77 11.97 9.54 12.63
C TYR A 77 11.61 8.11 12.27
N LYS A 78 10.42 7.68 12.69
CA LYS A 78 9.83 6.39 12.34
C LYS A 78 8.71 6.64 11.33
N PHE A 79 8.73 5.93 10.22
CA PHE A 79 7.83 6.07 9.09
C PHE A 79 7.11 4.78 8.78
N ILE A 80 5.95 4.93 8.13
CA ILE A 80 5.28 3.84 7.43
C ILE A 80 5.16 4.22 5.97
N TYR A 81 5.47 3.29 5.08
CA TYR A 81 5.06 3.36 3.67
C TYR A 81 3.91 2.40 3.46
N SER A 82 2.76 2.94 3.05
CA SER A 82 1.53 2.16 2.94
C SER A 82 1.11 1.99 1.49
N GLY A 83 0.53 0.83 1.19
CA GLY A 83 -0.01 0.51 -0.13
C GLY A 83 -1.35 -0.21 -0.03
N LEU A 84 -2.12 -0.12 -1.10
CA LEU A 84 -3.37 -0.84 -1.28
C LEU A 84 -3.36 -1.53 -2.63
N ILE A 85 -3.67 -2.83 -2.66
CA ILE A 85 -3.64 -3.70 -3.83
C ILE A 85 -5.03 -4.29 -4.00
N SER A 86 -5.62 -4.21 -5.20
CA SER A 86 -6.93 -4.82 -5.47
C SER A 86 -6.83 -6.35 -5.53
N CYS A 87 -7.82 -7.03 -4.95
CA CYS A 87 -8.01 -8.47 -5.14
C CYS A 87 -9.05 -8.79 -6.23
N LEU A 88 -9.61 -7.75 -6.85
CA LEU A 88 -10.63 -7.87 -7.89
C LEU A 88 -10.13 -7.25 -9.20
N PRO A 89 -10.52 -7.78 -10.36
CA PRO A 89 -10.21 -7.17 -11.66
C PRO A 89 -10.75 -5.74 -11.76
N GLU A 90 -11.95 -5.54 -11.24
CA GLU A 90 -12.62 -4.26 -11.15
C GLU A 90 -13.02 -3.98 -9.70
N THR A 91 -12.91 -2.74 -9.31
CA THR A 91 -13.20 -2.31 -7.94
C THR A 91 -14.18 -1.15 -7.97
N ASN A 92 -15.30 -1.26 -7.27
CA ASN A 92 -16.19 -0.12 -7.12
C ASN A 92 -15.61 0.90 -6.12
N LEU A 93 -15.96 2.16 -6.32
CA LEU A 93 -15.44 3.27 -5.52
C LEU A 93 -15.81 3.14 -4.03
N PHE A 94 -17.01 2.66 -3.71
CA PHE A 94 -17.46 2.51 -2.32
C PHE A 94 -16.59 1.50 -1.54
N ASP A 95 -16.29 0.35 -2.13
CA ASP A 95 -15.42 -0.66 -1.50
C ASP A 95 -13.98 -0.13 -1.35
N LEU A 96 -13.48 0.63 -2.33
CA LEU A 96 -12.17 1.30 -2.25
C LEU A 96 -12.12 2.30 -1.09
N LEU A 97 -13.10 3.20 -0.98
CA LEU A 97 -13.17 4.19 0.10
C LEU A 97 -13.24 3.52 1.48
N ARG A 98 -14.01 2.43 1.59
CA ARG A 98 -14.11 1.66 2.83
C ARG A 98 -12.80 0.96 3.18
N ALA A 99 -12.11 0.38 2.19
CA ALA A 99 -10.80 -0.24 2.38
C ALA A 99 -9.75 0.78 2.84
N ILE A 100 -9.73 1.97 2.25
CA ILE A 100 -8.83 3.05 2.66
C ILE A 100 -9.14 3.50 4.10
N LYS A 101 -10.42 3.60 4.47
CA LYS A 101 -10.79 3.91 5.87
C LYS A 101 -10.25 2.85 6.83
N ILE A 102 -10.46 1.56 6.55
CA ILE A 102 -9.96 0.45 7.38
C ILE A 102 -8.43 0.52 7.52
N GLN A 103 -7.72 0.75 6.40
CA GLN A 103 -6.27 0.93 6.40
C GLN A 103 -5.84 2.12 7.26
N ASN A 104 -6.50 3.26 7.14
CA ASN A 104 -6.21 4.45 7.95
C ASN A 104 -6.46 4.21 9.44
N ASP A 105 -7.55 3.55 9.80
CA ASP A 105 -7.86 3.21 11.20
C ASP A 105 -6.76 2.31 11.80
N TYR A 106 -6.22 1.38 11.01
CA TYR A 106 -5.07 0.58 11.41
C TYR A 106 -3.80 1.42 11.56
N LEU A 107 -3.48 2.27 10.59
CA LEU A 107 -2.26 3.08 10.58
C LEU A 107 -2.22 4.08 11.75
N ASN A 108 -3.35 4.70 12.09
CA ASN A 108 -3.46 5.63 13.22
C ASN A 108 -3.09 4.98 14.57
N LYS A 109 -3.32 3.65 14.71
CA LYS A 109 -2.96 2.90 15.91
C LYS A 109 -1.45 2.62 16.04
N GLN A 110 -0.66 2.82 14.97
CA GLN A 110 0.76 2.43 14.95
C GLN A 110 1.70 3.38 15.69
N LYS A 111 1.20 4.53 16.20
CA LYS A 111 2.00 5.53 16.95
C LYS A 111 3.31 5.92 16.21
N LYS A 112 3.28 5.97 14.87
CA LYS A 112 4.38 6.45 14.03
C LYS A 112 4.15 7.92 13.73
N LYS A 113 5.21 8.63 13.32
CA LYS A 113 5.10 10.07 13.09
C LYS A 113 4.49 10.42 11.74
N TYR A 114 4.84 9.64 10.70
CA TYR A 114 4.42 9.92 9.32
C TYR A 114 4.07 8.64 8.58
N CYS A 115 3.04 8.72 7.76
CA CYS A 115 2.69 7.70 6.76
C CYS A 115 2.88 8.28 5.36
N PHE A 116 3.56 7.53 4.49
CA PHE A 116 3.75 7.86 3.07
C PHE A 116 2.99 6.88 2.19
N ILE A 117 2.47 7.39 1.09
CA ILE A 117 1.91 6.60 -0.01
C ILE A 117 2.49 7.13 -1.33
N SER A 118 2.53 6.28 -2.35
CA SER A 118 2.79 6.72 -3.71
C SER A 118 1.63 6.33 -4.61
N ILE A 119 1.25 7.23 -5.52
CA ILE A 119 0.13 7.04 -6.44
C ILE A 119 0.64 7.29 -7.86
N ASP A 120 0.44 6.33 -8.75
CA ASP A 120 0.71 6.51 -10.18
C ASP A 120 -0.12 7.68 -10.73
N LYS A 121 0.49 8.60 -11.47
CA LYS A 121 -0.15 9.79 -12.04
C LYS A 121 -1.34 9.46 -12.94
N ASN A 122 -1.35 8.28 -13.53
CA ASN A 122 -2.43 7.79 -14.37
C ASN A 122 -3.60 7.19 -13.57
N ASN A 123 -3.42 6.94 -12.27
CA ASN A 123 -4.50 6.49 -11.40
C ASN A 123 -5.35 7.68 -10.94
N LYS A 124 -6.18 8.20 -11.86
CA LYS A 124 -6.97 9.43 -11.64
C LYS A 124 -7.91 9.33 -10.44
N VAL A 125 -8.49 8.15 -10.21
CA VAL A 125 -9.40 7.90 -9.07
C VAL A 125 -8.68 8.15 -7.74
N LEU A 126 -7.54 7.50 -7.51
CA LEU A 126 -6.76 7.71 -6.28
C LEU A 126 -6.16 9.11 -6.23
N MET A 127 -5.68 9.64 -7.37
CA MET A 127 -5.14 11.00 -7.46
C MET A 127 -6.16 12.07 -7.06
N HIS A 128 -7.45 11.84 -7.32
CA HIS A 128 -8.51 12.79 -6.96
C HIS A 128 -8.92 12.70 -5.48
N HIS A 129 -8.81 11.52 -4.88
CA HIS A 129 -9.41 11.25 -3.57
C HIS A 129 -8.42 11.26 -2.38
N TRP A 130 -7.10 11.37 -2.59
CA TRP A 130 -6.12 11.29 -1.49
C TRP A 130 -6.34 12.33 -0.38
N LYS A 131 -6.83 13.52 -0.72
CA LYS A 131 -7.12 14.61 0.23
C LYS A 131 -8.13 14.21 1.30
N TYR A 132 -9.18 13.49 0.93
CA TYR A 132 -10.24 13.07 1.86
C TYR A 132 -9.74 12.14 2.98
N PHE A 133 -8.53 11.61 2.85
CA PHE A 133 -7.92 10.75 3.86
C PHE A 133 -6.82 11.45 4.66
N GLY A 134 -6.75 12.79 4.57
CA GLY A 134 -5.81 13.61 5.32
C GLY A 134 -4.36 13.56 4.81
N TYR A 135 -4.15 13.14 3.56
CA TYR A 135 -2.82 13.19 2.95
C TYR A 135 -2.57 14.54 2.27
N SER A 136 -1.31 14.97 2.27
CA SER A 136 -0.79 16.14 1.56
C SER A 136 0.30 15.72 0.56
N PRO A 137 0.47 16.41 -0.56
CA PRO A 137 1.56 16.13 -1.46
C PRO A 137 2.91 16.36 -0.77
N LEU A 138 3.87 15.47 -1.01
CA LEU A 138 5.24 15.67 -0.55
C LEU A 138 6.00 16.49 -1.59
N GLU A 139 6.18 17.77 -1.32
CA GLU A 139 6.86 18.70 -2.21
C GLU A 139 8.35 18.32 -2.39
N LYS A 140 8.90 18.58 -3.58
CA LYS A 140 10.31 18.28 -3.90
C LYS A 140 11.31 19.04 -3.03
N SER A 141 10.93 20.22 -2.55
CA SER A 141 11.67 21.04 -1.59
C SER A 141 11.73 20.46 -0.18
N ASN A 142 10.84 19.51 0.14
CA ASN A 142 10.82 18.90 1.46
C ASN A 142 12.03 17.99 1.68
N ASN A 143 12.70 18.13 2.82
CA ASN A 143 13.88 17.35 3.18
C ASN A 143 13.70 15.83 3.13
N PHE A 144 12.48 15.35 3.29
CA PHE A 144 12.16 13.91 3.21
C PHE A 144 11.96 13.42 1.77
N TYR A 145 11.67 14.31 0.81
CA TYR A 145 11.32 13.90 -0.55
C TYR A 145 12.39 13.03 -1.21
N LYS A 146 13.62 13.54 -1.25
CA LYS A 146 14.75 12.82 -1.87
C LYS A 146 15.01 11.49 -1.18
N TYR A 147 14.97 11.49 0.16
CA TYR A 147 15.17 10.28 0.94
C TYR A 147 14.08 9.25 0.68
N VAL A 148 12.80 9.63 0.84
CA VAL A 148 11.65 8.71 0.64
C VAL A 148 11.63 8.16 -0.78
N LYS A 149 11.86 9.00 -1.79
CA LYS A 149 11.88 8.59 -3.19
C LYS A 149 12.97 7.56 -3.48
N ASN A 150 14.18 7.78 -2.99
CA ASN A 150 15.33 6.89 -3.23
C ASN A 150 15.21 5.60 -2.42
N PHE A 151 14.90 5.70 -1.12
CA PHE A 151 14.77 4.54 -0.24
C PHE A 151 13.68 3.57 -0.70
N LEU A 152 12.53 4.11 -1.13
CA LEU A 152 11.41 3.31 -1.61
C LEU A 152 11.47 3.00 -3.11
N ASN A 153 12.53 3.44 -3.81
CA ASN A 153 12.70 3.26 -5.25
C ASN A 153 11.45 3.67 -6.05
N ILE A 154 10.89 4.85 -5.72
CA ILE A 154 9.66 5.34 -6.34
C ILE A 154 9.96 5.92 -7.72
N GLY A 155 9.34 5.33 -8.75
CA GLY A 155 9.51 5.72 -10.15
C GLY A 155 9.03 7.15 -10.44
N LYS A 156 9.50 7.73 -11.57
CA LYS A 156 9.18 9.11 -12.02
C LYS A 156 7.68 9.35 -12.24
N ASN A 157 6.92 8.30 -12.53
CA ASN A 157 5.49 8.39 -12.82
C ASN A 157 4.62 8.42 -11.57
N PHE A 158 5.21 8.43 -10.37
CA PHE A 158 4.48 8.45 -9.13
C PHE A 158 4.58 9.81 -8.44
N ASN A 159 3.47 10.25 -7.86
CA ASN A 159 3.44 11.30 -6.85
C ASN A 159 3.51 10.68 -5.46
N ILE A 160 4.22 11.35 -4.56
CA ILE A 160 4.36 10.94 -3.17
C ILE A 160 3.48 11.83 -2.32
N PHE A 161 2.71 11.21 -1.44
CA PHE A 161 1.87 11.91 -0.48
C PHE A 161 2.21 11.44 0.93
N TYR A 162 1.95 12.29 1.92
CA TYR A 162 2.19 11.97 3.33
C TYR A 162 1.08 12.49 4.22
N LYS A 163 0.96 11.91 5.40
CA LYS A 163 0.21 12.46 6.51
C LYS A 163 0.94 12.19 7.82
N LYS A 164 0.73 13.07 8.79
CA LYS A 164 1.09 12.85 10.19
C LYS A 164 0.05 11.93 10.84
N ILE A 165 0.49 10.91 11.58
CA ILE A 165 -0.34 9.93 12.28
C ILE A 165 0.07 9.82 13.74
#